data_ab0a10c8631ef681333c318cb845d6ca
#
_entry.id   ab0a10c8631ef681333c318cb845d6ca
#
_cell.length_a   1.000
_cell.length_b   1.000
_cell.length_c   1.000
_cell.angle_alpha   90.00
_cell.angle_beta   90.00
_cell.angle_gamma   90.00
#
_symmetry.space_group_name_H-M   'P 1'
#
loop_
_entity.id
_entity.type
_entity.pdbx_description
1 polymer ?
#
loop_
_entity_poly.entity_id
_entity_poly.type
_entity_poly.pdbx_seq_one_letter_code
_entity_poly.pdbx_strand_id
1 'polypeptide(L)'
;MRISARTRLNMFLDEGDHEEIGKNVKPVDPLKFKDSKKYKDRITQAQKQTKESDALVVMKGQLKGRDIVAAAFDFGFMGGSMGSVVGEKFVRGVNKSLELGVPFIVFTASGGARMQESLFSLFQMAKTSAALTKLSEAGLPYISFMTDPTMGGVSASLAMLGDINVAEPNALIGFAGPRVIEQTVREKLPEGFQRSEFLQEHGAIDMIIDRREMRDKIAAVLAMLMAGRDKIPLNPPLVKVEVESIEEVEADDVPPQSDQED
;
A
#
# COMPACT_ATOMS: atom_id res chain seq x y z
N MET A 1 -9.39 11.70 13.95
CA MET A 1 -10.71 11.43 13.34
C MET A 1 -10.49 10.79 11.98
N ARG A 2 -11.10 9.62 11.69
CA ARG A 2 -11.02 8.94 10.39
C ARG A 2 -11.95 9.62 9.39
N ILE A 3 -11.49 9.77 8.15
CA ILE A 3 -12.26 10.33 7.02
C ILE A 3 -12.36 9.27 5.92
N SER A 4 -13.37 9.37 5.07
CA SER A 4 -13.54 8.45 3.94
C SER A 4 -12.42 8.63 2.89
N ALA A 5 -12.19 7.58 2.08
CA ALA A 5 -11.22 7.64 0.98
C ALA A 5 -11.52 8.80 0.03
N ARG A 6 -12.77 8.95 -0.38
CA ARG A 6 -13.21 9.99 -1.30
C ARG A 6 -13.03 11.39 -0.72
N THR A 7 -13.40 11.59 0.55
CA THR A 7 -13.15 12.87 1.24
C THR A 7 -11.66 13.19 1.27
N ARG A 8 -10.80 12.22 1.57
CA ARG A 8 -9.34 12.41 1.59
C ARG A 8 -8.81 12.83 0.23
N LEU A 9 -9.19 12.14 -0.83
CA LEU A 9 -8.76 12.46 -2.19
C LEU A 9 -9.26 13.85 -2.64
N ASN A 10 -10.51 14.19 -2.36
CA ASN A 10 -11.05 15.50 -2.67
C ASN A 10 -10.37 16.65 -1.89
N MET A 11 -9.90 16.39 -0.67
CA MET A 11 -9.12 17.36 0.11
C MET A 11 -7.67 17.46 -0.38
N PHE A 12 -7.13 16.39 -0.98
CA PHE A 12 -5.74 16.31 -1.40
C PHE A 12 -5.54 16.83 -2.83
N LEU A 13 -6.40 16.46 -3.75
CA LEU A 13 -6.35 16.91 -5.14
C LEU A 13 -6.83 18.36 -5.29
N ASP A 14 -6.41 19.01 -6.35
CA ASP A 14 -6.91 20.33 -6.74
C ASP A 14 -8.39 20.24 -7.11
N GLU A 15 -9.11 21.35 -7.04
CA GLU A 15 -10.51 21.41 -7.50
C GLU A 15 -10.60 21.13 -9.01
N GLY A 16 -11.59 20.36 -9.43
CA GLY A 16 -11.81 20.02 -10.83
C GLY A 16 -12.35 18.61 -11.04
N ASP A 17 -12.41 18.20 -12.29
CA ASP A 17 -12.82 16.85 -12.66
C ASP A 17 -11.70 15.83 -12.42
N HIS A 18 -12.03 14.78 -11.66
CA HIS A 18 -11.12 13.68 -11.35
C HIS A 18 -11.56 12.42 -12.08
N GLU A 19 -10.64 11.78 -12.77
CA GLU A 19 -10.87 10.47 -13.38
C GLU A 19 -10.70 9.37 -12.33
N GLU A 20 -11.77 8.64 -11.99
CA GLU A 20 -11.70 7.49 -11.11
C GLU A 20 -11.24 6.24 -11.88
N ILE A 21 -10.11 5.69 -11.46
CA ILE A 21 -9.46 4.52 -12.08
C ILE A 21 -10.02 3.25 -11.45
N GLY A 22 -10.43 2.29 -12.30
CA GLY A 22 -10.93 1.00 -11.83
C GLY A 22 -12.29 1.03 -11.13
N LYS A 23 -13.12 2.06 -11.37
CA LYS A 23 -14.47 2.17 -10.80
C LYS A 23 -15.36 0.97 -11.07
N ASN A 24 -15.15 0.29 -12.19
CA ASN A 24 -15.92 -0.88 -12.61
C ASN A 24 -15.46 -2.20 -11.99
N VAL A 25 -14.32 -2.20 -11.27
CA VAL A 25 -13.81 -3.40 -10.58
C VAL A 25 -14.67 -3.66 -9.34
N LYS A 26 -15.23 -4.87 -9.25
CA LYS A 26 -16.14 -5.26 -8.18
C LYS A 26 -15.63 -6.54 -7.49
N PRO A 27 -15.84 -6.66 -6.17
CA PRO A 27 -15.49 -7.88 -5.45
C PRO A 27 -16.36 -9.06 -5.89
N VAL A 28 -15.73 -10.22 -5.96
CA VAL A 28 -16.38 -11.52 -6.16
C VAL A 28 -16.13 -12.40 -4.94
N ASP A 29 -16.97 -13.41 -4.72
CA ASP A 29 -16.83 -14.40 -3.65
C ASP A 29 -16.61 -15.79 -4.24
N PRO A 30 -15.40 -16.09 -4.76
CA PRO A 30 -15.11 -17.37 -5.39
C PRO A 30 -15.11 -18.52 -4.37
N LEU A 31 -14.80 -18.23 -3.11
CA LEU A 31 -14.71 -19.22 -2.04
C LEU A 31 -16.06 -19.50 -1.36
N LYS A 32 -17.09 -18.67 -1.65
CA LYS A 32 -18.37 -18.71 -0.95
C LYS A 32 -18.20 -18.68 0.57
N PHE A 33 -17.24 -17.83 1.02
CA PHE A 33 -16.82 -17.77 2.42
C PHE A 33 -17.98 -17.42 3.34
N LYS A 34 -18.06 -18.15 4.45
CA LYS A 34 -19.04 -17.92 5.51
C LYS A 34 -18.39 -18.19 6.87
N ASP A 35 -18.45 -17.21 7.74
CA ASP A 35 -18.25 -17.33 9.18
C ASP A 35 -19.61 -17.15 9.89
N SER A 36 -19.73 -16.18 10.79
CA SER A 36 -21.02 -15.74 11.35
C SER A 36 -21.96 -15.14 10.31
N LYS A 37 -21.42 -14.59 9.20
CA LYS A 37 -22.15 -14.00 8.05
C LYS A 37 -21.47 -14.43 6.75
N LYS A 38 -22.24 -14.49 5.65
CA LYS A 38 -21.67 -14.71 4.31
C LYS A 38 -20.83 -13.51 3.90
N TYR A 39 -19.70 -13.74 3.20
CA TYR A 39 -18.84 -12.67 2.71
C TYR A 39 -19.61 -11.69 1.80
N LYS A 40 -20.46 -12.21 0.91
CA LYS A 40 -21.33 -11.40 0.04
C LYS A 40 -22.20 -10.40 0.83
N ASP A 41 -22.72 -10.82 1.99
CA ASP A 41 -23.56 -9.95 2.82
C ASP A 41 -22.72 -8.84 3.48
N ARG A 42 -21.47 -9.16 3.89
CA ARG A 42 -20.51 -8.17 4.41
C ARG A 42 -20.13 -7.13 3.36
N ILE A 43 -19.86 -7.57 2.12
CA ILE A 43 -19.60 -6.67 0.98
C ILE A 43 -20.80 -5.73 0.78
N THR A 44 -22.01 -6.27 0.67
CA THR A 44 -23.23 -5.47 0.46
C THR A 44 -23.45 -4.46 1.59
N GLN A 45 -23.20 -4.86 2.85
CA GLN A 45 -23.29 -3.96 3.99
C GLN A 45 -22.26 -2.83 3.92
N ALA A 46 -20.98 -3.17 3.63
CA ALA A 46 -19.91 -2.20 3.51
C ALA A 46 -20.16 -1.20 2.36
N GLN A 47 -20.61 -1.68 1.20
CA GLN A 47 -20.99 -0.83 0.07
C GLN A 47 -22.12 0.14 0.39
N LYS A 48 -23.14 -0.32 1.14
CA LYS A 48 -24.24 0.57 1.60
C LYS A 48 -23.75 1.66 2.55
N GLN A 49 -22.81 1.30 3.43
CA GLN A 49 -22.27 2.19 4.46
C GLN A 49 -21.30 3.24 3.87
N THR A 50 -20.39 2.82 3.02
CA THR A 50 -19.32 3.69 2.49
C THR A 50 -19.66 4.37 1.17
N LYS A 51 -20.62 3.81 0.43
CA LYS A 51 -20.96 4.18 -0.96
C LYS A 51 -19.83 3.87 -1.97
N GLU A 52 -18.83 3.10 -1.54
CA GLU A 52 -17.72 2.67 -2.39
C GLU A 52 -17.89 1.20 -2.82
N SER A 53 -17.28 0.85 -3.96
CA SER A 53 -17.32 -0.53 -4.48
C SER A 53 -16.46 -1.48 -3.68
N ASP A 54 -15.35 -0.98 -3.13
CA ASP A 54 -14.39 -1.71 -2.27
C ASP A 54 -13.53 -0.70 -1.47
N ALA A 55 -12.59 -1.21 -0.68
CA ALA A 55 -11.81 -0.45 0.29
C ALA A 55 -10.77 0.51 -0.32
N LEU A 56 -10.58 0.56 -1.65
CA LEU A 56 -9.64 1.47 -2.30
C LEU A 56 -10.34 2.31 -3.37
N VAL A 57 -10.09 3.61 -3.33
CA VAL A 57 -10.45 4.56 -4.39
C VAL A 57 -9.17 5.07 -5.02
N VAL A 58 -9.09 5.10 -6.34
CA VAL A 58 -7.93 5.60 -7.10
C VAL A 58 -8.39 6.66 -8.06
N MET A 59 -7.72 7.81 -8.08
CA MET A 59 -8.06 8.95 -8.92
C MET A 59 -6.81 9.52 -9.62
N LYS A 60 -6.97 9.90 -10.88
CA LYS A 60 -6.09 10.85 -11.55
C LYS A 60 -6.59 12.26 -11.26
N GLY A 61 -5.67 13.17 -10.96
CA GLY A 61 -5.96 14.58 -10.72
C GLY A 61 -4.68 15.39 -10.66
N GLN A 62 -4.76 16.57 -10.09
CA GLN A 62 -3.62 17.46 -9.91
C GLN A 62 -3.39 17.77 -8.43
N LEU A 63 -2.14 18.01 -8.07
CA LEU A 63 -1.73 18.55 -6.78
C LEU A 63 -0.90 19.81 -7.02
N LYS A 64 -1.48 20.98 -6.70
CA LYS A 64 -0.87 22.29 -6.98
C LYS A 64 -0.40 22.44 -8.43
N GLY A 65 -1.28 22.02 -9.37
CA GLY A 65 -1.05 22.10 -10.80
C GLY A 65 -0.17 20.98 -11.39
N ARG A 66 0.36 20.06 -10.57
CA ARG A 66 1.13 18.90 -11.03
C ARG A 66 0.22 17.70 -11.20
N ASP A 67 0.22 17.08 -12.36
CA ASP A 67 -0.49 15.83 -12.61
C ASP A 67 0.06 14.71 -11.72
N ILE A 68 -0.84 13.98 -11.10
CA ILE A 68 -0.55 12.84 -10.22
C ILE A 68 -1.63 11.76 -10.33
N VAL A 69 -1.30 10.56 -9.90
CA VAL A 69 -2.30 9.54 -9.52
C VAL A 69 -2.27 9.40 -8.01
N ALA A 70 -3.44 9.45 -7.39
CA ALA A 70 -3.56 9.29 -5.94
C ALA A 70 -4.58 8.19 -5.60
N ALA A 71 -4.30 7.41 -4.56
CA ALA A 71 -5.20 6.40 -4.05
C ALA A 71 -5.40 6.56 -2.54
N ALA A 72 -6.59 6.21 -2.05
CA ALA A 72 -6.87 6.23 -0.62
C ALA A 72 -7.68 5.01 -0.21
N PHE A 73 -7.30 4.44 0.91
CA PHE A 73 -8.06 3.37 1.56
C PHE A 73 -9.25 3.94 2.34
N ASP A 74 -10.38 3.25 2.28
CA ASP A 74 -11.53 3.54 3.13
C ASP A 74 -11.61 2.51 4.27
N PHE A 75 -11.25 2.95 5.48
CA PHE A 75 -11.30 2.08 6.65
C PHE A 75 -12.73 1.65 7.01
N GLY A 76 -13.73 2.42 6.60
CA GLY A 76 -15.15 2.06 6.77
C GLY A 76 -15.56 0.82 5.98
N PHE A 77 -14.84 0.53 4.88
CA PHE A 77 -15.08 -0.67 4.10
C PHE A 77 -14.31 -1.87 4.68
N MET A 78 -14.96 -2.66 5.50
CA MET A 78 -14.40 -3.88 6.12
C MET A 78 -13.01 -3.66 6.77
N GLY A 79 -12.85 -2.56 7.51
CA GLY A 79 -11.57 -2.21 8.14
C GLY A 79 -10.45 -1.84 7.16
N GLY A 80 -10.79 -1.38 5.95
CA GLY A 80 -9.80 -1.07 4.92
C GLY A 80 -9.02 -2.30 4.43
N SER A 81 -9.55 -3.50 4.62
CA SER A 81 -8.82 -4.73 4.34
C SER A 81 -8.51 -4.91 2.85
N MET A 82 -7.30 -5.35 2.56
CA MET A 82 -6.81 -5.59 1.20
C MET A 82 -7.32 -6.93 0.67
N GLY A 83 -8.27 -6.89 -0.26
CA GLY A 83 -8.71 -8.02 -1.07
C GLY A 83 -8.25 -7.88 -2.53
N SER A 84 -8.71 -8.78 -3.39
CA SER A 84 -8.38 -8.83 -4.81
C SER A 84 -8.68 -7.53 -5.55
N VAL A 85 -9.79 -6.85 -5.24
CA VAL A 85 -10.18 -5.56 -5.83
C VAL A 85 -9.20 -4.47 -5.44
N VAL A 86 -8.76 -4.43 -4.18
CA VAL A 86 -7.77 -3.44 -3.71
C VAL A 86 -6.48 -3.58 -4.50
N GLY A 87 -5.93 -4.80 -4.59
CA GLY A 87 -4.71 -5.04 -5.36
C GLY A 87 -4.87 -4.71 -6.84
N GLU A 88 -6.01 -5.06 -7.46
CA GLU A 88 -6.28 -4.72 -8.86
C GLU A 88 -6.37 -3.21 -9.09
N LYS A 89 -7.11 -2.48 -8.26
CA LYS A 89 -7.22 -1.01 -8.36
C LYS A 89 -5.87 -0.33 -8.14
N PHE A 90 -5.07 -0.84 -7.17
CA PHE A 90 -3.72 -0.34 -6.92
C PHE A 90 -2.84 -0.48 -8.17
N VAL A 91 -2.80 -1.69 -8.77
CA VAL A 91 -2.00 -1.94 -9.97
C VAL A 91 -2.47 -1.09 -11.16
N ARG A 92 -3.78 -0.88 -11.31
CA ARG A 92 -4.30 0.05 -12.33
C ARG A 92 -3.85 1.50 -12.08
N GLY A 93 -3.79 1.92 -10.82
CA GLY A 93 -3.23 3.22 -10.44
C GLY A 93 -1.76 3.36 -10.83
N VAL A 94 -0.95 2.35 -10.51
CA VAL A 94 0.46 2.30 -10.91
C VAL A 94 0.61 2.33 -12.44
N ASN A 95 -0.15 1.51 -13.16
CA ASN A 95 -0.12 1.48 -14.62
C ASN A 95 -0.53 2.84 -15.23
N LYS A 96 -1.50 3.53 -14.63
CA LYS A 96 -1.88 4.87 -15.07
C LYS A 96 -0.79 5.89 -14.82
N SER A 97 -0.09 5.79 -13.68
CA SER A 97 1.10 6.63 -13.41
C SER A 97 2.21 6.39 -14.43
N LEU A 98 2.47 5.13 -14.78
CA LEU A 98 3.45 4.76 -15.83
C LEU A 98 3.05 5.32 -17.20
N GLU A 99 1.78 5.16 -17.59
CA GLU A 99 1.22 5.68 -18.85
C GLU A 99 1.42 7.19 -18.99
N LEU A 100 1.19 7.92 -17.90
CA LEU A 100 1.24 9.37 -17.88
C LEU A 100 2.60 9.95 -17.52
N GLY A 101 3.53 9.14 -17.00
CA GLY A 101 4.82 9.61 -16.51
C GLY A 101 4.71 10.46 -15.24
N VAL A 102 3.73 10.18 -14.36
CA VAL A 102 3.42 10.99 -13.17
C VAL A 102 3.64 10.21 -11.87
N PRO A 103 3.86 10.90 -10.73
CA PRO A 103 4.01 10.25 -9.43
C PRO A 103 2.74 9.50 -8.98
N PHE A 104 2.93 8.50 -8.12
CA PHE A 104 1.85 7.77 -7.45
C PHE A 104 1.89 8.00 -5.94
N ILE A 105 0.76 8.40 -5.36
CA ILE A 105 0.64 8.67 -3.93
C ILE A 105 -0.48 7.79 -3.35
N VAL A 106 -0.23 7.11 -2.23
CA VAL A 106 -1.22 6.24 -1.61
C VAL A 106 -1.42 6.57 -0.14
N PHE A 107 -2.65 6.86 0.25
CA PHE A 107 -3.06 7.02 1.64
C PHE A 107 -3.58 5.68 2.15
N THR A 108 -2.84 5.05 3.08
CA THR A 108 -3.22 3.77 3.64
C THR A 108 -4.00 3.93 4.94
N ALA A 109 -5.06 3.13 5.10
CA ALA A 109 -5.84 2.97 6.32
C ALA A 109 -6.42 1.55 6.32
N SER A 110 -5.75 0.61 7.01
CA SER A 110 -6.08 -0.82 6.84
C SER A 110 -5.76 -1.66 8.06
N GLY A 111 -6.62 -2.63 8.33
CA GLY A 111 -6.35 -3.72 9.27
C GLY A 111 -5.49 -4.85 8.68
N GLY A 112 -5.17 -4.83 7.37
CA GLY A 112 -4.34 -5.84 6.71
C GLY A 112 -5.03 -6.61 5.58
N ALA A 113 -4.60 -7.85 5.33
CA ALA A 113 -5.17 -8.71 4.30
C ALA A 113 -6.61 -9.15 4.64
N ARG A 114 -7.47 -9.22 3.62
CA ARG A 114 -8.88 -9.60 3.76
C ARG A 114 -9.03 -11.10 3.98
N MET A 115 -9.34 -11.50 5.21
CA MET A 115 -9.45 -12.90 5.62
C MET A 115 -10.45 -13.71 4.77
N GLN A 116 -11.55 -13.09 4.36
CA GLN A 116 -12.62 -13.74 3.59
C GLN A 116 -12.20 -14.14 2.17
N GLU A 117 -11.10 -13.59 1.67
CA GLU A 117 -10.53 -13.95 0.37
C GLU A 117 -9.32 -14.88 0.47
N SER A 118 -8.92 -15.28 1.70
CA SER A 118 -7.84 -16.25 1.95
C SER A 118 -6.56 -15.93 1.16
N LEU A 119 -5.99 -16.90 0.43
CA LEU A 119 -4.77 -16.73 -0.37
C LEU A 119 -4.89 -15.64 -1.45
N PHE A 120 -6.08 -15.37 -1.98
CA PHE A 120 -6.25 -14.29 -2.97
C PHE A 120 -5.87 -12.94 -2.40
N SER A 121 -6.17 -12.68 -1.12
CA SER A 121 -5.75 -11.43 -0.47
C SER A 121 -4.26 -11.39 -0.19
N LEU A 122 -3.62 -12.52 0.14
CA LEU A 122 -2.16 -12.58 0.35
C LEU A 122 -1.38 -12.38 -0.96
N PHE A 123 -1.86 -12.93 -2.08
CA PHE A 123 -1.26 -12.71 -3.39
C PHE A 123 -1.28 -11.24 -3.83
N GLN A 124 -2.16 -10.41 -3.25
CA GLN A 124 -2.14 -8.97 -3.55
C GLN A 124 -0.85 -8.30 -3.07
N MET A 125 -0.21 -8.81 -2.01
CA MET A 125 1.08 -8.30 -1.55
C MET A 125 2.14 -8.43 -2.65
N ALA A 126 2.31 -9.62 -3.22
CA ALA A 126 3.24 -9.85 -4.33
C ALA A 126 2.86 -9.05 -5.58
N LYS A 127 1.56 -9.00 -5.91
CA LYS A 127 1.04 -8.27 -7.07
C LYS A 127 1.31 -6.77 -7.00
N THR A 128 1.09 -6.15 -5.85
CA THR A 128 1.34 -4.72 -5.65
C THR A 128 2.84 -4.40 -5.62
N SER A 129 3.66 -5.25 -4.98
CA SER A 129 5.12 -5.09 -4.96
C SER A 129 5.71 -5.16 -6.38
N ALA A 130 5.29 -6.14 -7.19
CA ALA A 130 5.72 -6.26 -8.58
C ALA A 130 5.31 -5.05 -9.45
N ALA A 131 4.17 -4.42 -9.15
CA ALA A 131 3.77 -3.20 -9.84
C ALA A 131 4.66 -2.01 -9.44
N LEU A 132 5.01 -1.88 -8.15
CA LEU A 132 5.92 -0.83 -7.66
C LEU A 132 7.32 -0.95 -8.24
N THR A 133 7.83 -2.17 -8.47
CA THR A 133 9.12 -2.38 -9.17
C THR A 133 9.12 -1.70 -10.53
N LYS A 134 8.04 -1.83 -11.31
CA LYS A 134 7.92 -1.17 -12.62
C LYS A 134 7.90 0.36 -12.50
N LEU A 135 7.28 0.89 -11.45
CA LEU A 135 7.24 2.32 -11.19
C LEU A 135 8.64 2.85 -10.85
N SER A 136 9.38 2.11 -10.02
CA SER A 136 10.76 2.41 -9.65
C SER A 136 11.70 2.34 -10.87
N GLU A 137 11.60 1.30 -11.70
CA GLU A 137 12.36 1.16 -12.96
C GLU A 137 12.10 2.33 -13.93
N ALA A 138 10.87 2.84 -13.93
CA ALA A 138 10.53 4.05 -14.68
C ALA A 138 11.00 5.34 -13.99
N GLY A 139 11.60 5.28 -12.80
CA GLY A 139 12.06 6.42 -11.99
C GLY A 139 10.92 7.32 -11.54
N LEU A 140 9.69 6.83 -11.44
CA LEU A 140 8.52 7.59 -10.99
C LEU A 140 8.37 7.48 -9.48
N PRO A 141 8.26 8.60 -8.76
CA PRO A 141 8.12 8.59 -7.31
C PRO A 141 6.85 7.88 -6.85
N TYR A 142 7.02 7.01 -5.84
CA TYR A 142 5.95 6.42 -5.05
C TYR A 142 5.99 6.98 -3.62
N ILE A 143 4.97 7.72 -3.20
CA ILE A 143 4.85 8.21 -1.83
C ILE A 143 3.77 7.43 -1.11
N SER A 144 4.16 6.75 -0.03
CA SER A 144 3.23 6.11 0.89
C SER A 144 2.91 7.03 2.06
N PHE A 145 1.64 7.36 2.23
CA PHE A 145 1.15 8.19 3.34
C PHE A 145 0.29 7.33 4.27
N MET A 146 0.86 6.91 5.38
CA MET A 146 0.23 5.99 6.33
C MET A 146 -0.64 6.74 7.33
N THR A 147 -1.88 6.28 7.49
CA THR A 147 -2.84 6.85 8.44
C THR A 147 -3.29 5.81 9.46
N ASP A 148 -4.03 6.24 10.49
CA ASP A 148 -4.44 5.40 11.60
C ASP A 148 -5.67 4.52 11.27
N PRO A 149 -5.54 3.18 11.37
CA PRO A 149 -4.35 2.36 11.47
C PRO A 149 -3.84 1.88 10.09
N THR A 150 -2.55 1.53 9.99
CA THR A 150 -1.99 0.82 8.83
C THR A 150 -1.28 -0.43 9.31
N MET A 151 -1.88 -1.61 9.09
CA MET A 151 -1.48 -2.85 9.75
C MET A 151 -1.38 -4.04 8.78
N GLY A 152 -0.79 -5.12 9.25
CA GLY A 152 -0.80 -6.44 8.64
C GLY A 152 -0.21 -6.51 7.24
N GLY A 153 -0.89 -7.22 6.33
CA GLY A 153 -0.41 -7.39 4.95
C GLY A 153 -0.29 -6.09 4.15
N VAL A 154 -1.00 -5.02 4.52
CA VAL A 154 -0.87 -3.71 3.85
C VAL A 154 0.42 -3.03 4.29
N SER A 155 0.74 -3.01 5.59
CA SER A 155 2.03 -2.48 6.06
C SER A 155 3.21 -3.32 5.54
N ALA A 156 3.08 -4.66 5.55
CA ALA A 156 4.12 -5.57 5.07
C ALA A 156 4.27 -5.62 3.52
N SER A 157 3.58 -4.76 2.79
CA SER A 157 3.68 -4.64 1.34
C SER A 157 3.66 -3.18 0.91
N LEU A 158 2.63 -2.75 0.20
CA LEU A 158 2.56 -1.44 -0.45
C LEU A 158 2.78 -0.24 0.48
N ALA A 159 2.43 -0.33 1.78
CA ALA A 159 2.51 0.82 2.66
C ALA A 159 3.93 1.16 3.13
N MET A 160 4.85 0.18 3.17
CA MET A 160 6.24 0.39 3.59
C MET A 160 7.24 0.34 2.42
N LEU A 161 6.74 0.34 1.18
CA LEU A 161 7.55 0.31 -0.04
C LEU A 161 7.60 1.68 -0.75
N GLY A 162 7.27 2.77 -0.05
CA GLY A 162 7.42 4.12 -0.59
C GLY A 162 8.87 4.51 -0.78
N ASP A 163 9.16 5.28 -1.83
CA ASP A 163 10.43 6.03 -1.91
C ASP A 163 10.52 7.05 -0.77
N ILE A 164 9.36 7.55 -0.34
CA ILE A 164 9.18 8.33 0.91
C ILE A 164 7.99 7.74 1.66
N ASN A 165 8.24 7.32 2.89
CA ASN A 165 7.25 6.79 3.83
C ASN A 165 6.82 7.88 4.82
N VAL A 166 5.61 8.38 4.66
CA VAL A 166 5.03 9.45 5.48
C VAL A 166 3.96 8.89 6.40
N ALA A 167 3.80 9.45 7.59
CA ALA A 167 2.68 9.11 8.47
C ALA A 167 1.93 10.34 8.98
N GLU A 168 0.65 10.19 9.32
CA GLU A 168 -0.06 11.16 10.15
C GLU A 168 0.45 11.09 11.60
N PRO A 169 0.40 12.20 12.37
CA PRO A 169 0.75 12.18 13.78
C PRO A 169 -0.05 11.13 14.57
N ASN A 170 0.63 10.43 15.46
CA ASN A 170 0.06 9.40 16.34
C ASN A 170 -0.64 8.24 15.59
N ALA A 171 -0.34 8.00 14.32
CA ALA A 171 -0.89 6.88 13.56
C ALA A 171 -0.33 5.55 14.07
N LEU A 172 -1.21 4.55 14.24
CA LEU A 172 -0.82 3.19 14.58
C LEU A 172 -0.40 2.44 13.31
N ILE A 173 0.87 2.08 13.25
CA ILE A 173 1.47 1.43 12.06
C ILE A 173 2.29 0.24 12.54
N GLY A 174 2.04 -0.93 11.98
CA GLY A 174 2.77 -2.14 12.36
C GLY A 174 2.25 -3.36 11.62
N PHE A 175 2.79 -4.55 11.93
CA PHE A 175 2.30 -5.80 11.35
C PHE A 175 1.23 -6.43 12.25
N ALA A 176 1.61 -6.99 13.38
CA ALA A 176 0.68 -7.49 14.38
C ALA A 176 0.20 -6.33 15.28
N GLY A 177 -1.08 -6.33 15.65
CA GLY A 177 -1.61 -5.32 16.57
C GLY A 177 -1.00 -5.45 17.98
N PRO A 178 -0.91 -4.34 18.75
CA PRO A 178 -0.31 -4.35 20.09
C PRO A 178 -0.87 -5.42 21.01
N ARG A 179 -2.19 -5.59 21.04
CA ARG A 179 -2.85 -6.64 21.85
C ARG A 179 -2.40 -8.06 21.49
N VAL A 180 -2.21 -8.35 20.19
CA VAL A 180 -1.76 -9.67 19.74
C VAL A 180 -0.34 -9.91 20.21
N ILE A 181 0.53 -8.91 20.12
CA ILE A 181 1.92 -8.99 20.56
C ILE A 181 1.96 -9.23 22.09
N GLU A 182 1.28 -8.40 22.88
CA GLU A 182 1.22 -8.52 24.35
C GLU A 182 0.71 -9.89 24.80
N GLN A 183 -0.32 -10.41 24.14
CA GLN A 183 -0.88 -11.73 24.46
C GLN A 183 0.08 -12.87 24.09
N THR A 184 0.87 -12.71 23.03
CA THR A 184 1.80 -13.75 22.55
C THR A 184 3.09 -13.75 23.35
N VAL A 185 3.68 -12.57 23.56
CA VAL A 185 4.96 -12.40 24.27
C VAL A 185 4.73 -12.37 25.79
N ARG A 186 3.52 -12.04 26.24
CA ARG A 186 3.14 -11.89 27.67
C ARG A 186 3.90 -10.78 28.40
N GLU A 187 4.32 -9.75 27.66
CA GLU A 187 4.98 -8.58 28.18
C GLU A 187 4.21 -7.31 27.82
N LYS A 188 4.38 -6.25 28.62
CA LYS A 188 3.83 -4.95 28.30
C LYS A 188 4.71 -4.26 27.27
N LEU A 189 4.08 -3.71 26.24
CA LEU A 189 4.78 -2.94 25.23
C LEU A 189 5.18 -1.55 25.76
N PRO A 190 6.32 -0.99 25.29
CA PRO A 190 6.70 0.38 25.61
C PRO A 190 5.61 1.39 25.27
N GLU A 191 5.57 2.49 25.99
CA GLU A 191 4.67 3.61 25.67
C GLU A 191 4.99 4.13 24.26
N GLY A 192 3.92 4.40 23.49
CA GLY A 192 4.07 4.86 22.10
C GLY A 192 4.47 3.79 21.08
N PHE A 193 4.63 2.53 21.49
CA PHE A 193 4.99 1.45 20.58
C PHE A 193 4.08 1.40 19.35
N GLN A 194 4.68 1.25 18.16
CA GLN A 194 4.00 1.27 16.84
C GLN A 194 3.29 2.60 16.51
N ARG A 195 3.51 3.69 17.26
CA ARG A 195 3.05 5.02 16.84
C ARG A 195 4.03 5.63 15.85
N SER A 196 3.52 6.52 15.01
CA SER A 196 4.33 7.19 13.98
C SER A 196 5.58 7.84 14.55
N GLU A 197 5.51 8.48 15.73
CA GLU A 197 6.63 9.13 16.42
C GLU A 197 7.71 8.08 16.77
N PHE A 198 7.30 6.97 17.39
CA PHE A 198 8.19 5.86 17.71
C PHE A 198 8.87 5.29 16.45
N LEU A 199 8.10 5.11 15.37
CA LEU A 199 8.63 4.57 14.12
C LEU A 199 9.60 5.52 13.42
N GLN A 200 9.37 6.83 13.52
CA GLN A 200 10.29 7.83 12.99
C GLN A 200 11.60 7.85 13.78
N GLU A 201 11.57 7.81 15.09
CA GLU A 201 12.75 7.72 15.95
C GLU A 201 13.61 6.48 15.64
N HIS A 202 12.96 5.38 15.23
CA HIS A 202 13.64 4.13 14.87
C HIS A 202 13.93 3.99 13.37
N GLY A 203 13.73 5.04 12.58
CA GLY A 203 14.07 5.07 11.16
C GLY A 203 13.18 4.22 10.25
N ALA A 204 12.00 3.79 10.73
CA ALA A 204 11.05 3.01 9.93
C ALA A 204 10.19 3.88 9.00
N ILE A 205 10.04 5.16 9.29
CA ILE A 205 9.37 6.14 8.44
C ILE A 205 10.21 7.42 8.34
N ASP A 206 10.04 8.15 7.23
CA ASP A 206 10.87 9.32 6.91
C ASP A 206 10.30 10.60 7.51
N MET A 207 8.97 10.76 7.51
CA MET A 207 8.33 12.02 7.86
C MET A 207 6.99 11.81 8.59
N ILE A 208 6.70 12.71 9.54
CA ILE A 208 5.37 12.86 10.11
C ILE A 208 4.78 14.17 9.60
N ILE A 209 3.61 14.10 8.96
CA ILE A 209 2.94 15.26 8.37
C ILE A 209 1.48 15.31 8.82
N ASP A 210 1.07 16.44 9.44
CA ASP A 210 -0.34 16.69 9.72
C ASP A 210 -1.13 16.83 8.40
N ARG A 211 -2.33 16.26 8.36
CA ARG A 211 -3.18 16.28 7.16
C ARG A 211 -3.49 17.68 6.63
N ARG A 212 -3.41 18.69 7.47
CA ARG A 212 -3.62 20.10 7.09
C ARG A 212 -2.48 20.67 6.26
N GLU A 213 -1.28 20.11 6.41
CA GLU A 213 -0.05 20.53 5.73
C GLU A 213 0.33 19.59 4.57
N MET A 214 -0.36 18.46 4.42
CA MET A 214 0.05 17.39 3.50
C MET A 214 0.15 17.87 2.05
N ARG A 215 -0.77 18.73 1.58
CA ARG A 215 -0.74 19.25 0.19
C ARG A 215 0.54 20.00 -0.09
N ASP A 216 0.91 20.91 0.81
CA ASP A 216 2.08 21.77 0.64
C ASP A 216 3.38 20.97 0.72
N LYS A 217 3.50 20.12 1.74
CA LYS A 217 4.70 19.33 1.97
C LYS A 217 4.90 18.27 0.89
N ILE A 218 3.86 17.53 0.50
CA ILE A 218 3.96 16.52 -0.55
C ILE A 218 4.23 17.18 -1.91
N ALA A 219 3.62 18.31 -2.22
CA ALA A 219 3.94 19.05 -3.45
C ALA A 219 5.41 19.49 -3.50
N ALA A 220 5.97 19.95 -2.38
CA ALA A 220 7.38 20.33 -2.29
C ALA A 220 8.31 19.11 -2.47
N VAL A 221 8.01 17.98 -1.84
CA VAL A 221 8.75 16.73 -2.01
C VAL A 221 8.71 16.26 -3.46
N LEU A 222 7.53 16.27 -4.09
CA LEU A 222 7.38 15.91 -5.50
C LEU A 222 8.13 16.85 -6.43
N ALA A 223 8.18 18.15 -6.11
CA ALA A 223 8.96 19.11 -6.89
C ALA A 223 10.46 18.78 -6.88
N MET A 224 10.99 18.32 -5.75
CA MET A 224 12.39 17.87 -5.65
C MET A 224 12.63 16.56 -6.40
N LEU A 225 11.78 15.54 -6.17
CA LEU A 225 11.93 14.21 -6.78
C LEU A 225 11.73 14.22 -8.30
N MET A 226 10.92 15.13 -8.81
CA MET A 226 10.64 15.28 -10.24
C MET A 226 11.53 16.33 -10.92
N ALA A 227 12.44 16.98 -10.18
CA ALA A 227 13.33 17.99 -10.76
C ALA A 227 14.24 17.39 -11.84
N GLY A 228 14.25 18.00 -13.03
CA GLY A 228 15.06 17.54 -14.16
C GLY A 228 14.54 16.32 -14.91
N ARG A 229 13.37 15.80 -14.55
CA ARG A 229 12.78 14.62 -15.19
C ARG A 229 12.42 14.82 -16.67
N ASP A 230 12.09 16.04 -17.08
CA ASP A 230 11.86 16.37 -18.50
C ASP A 230 13.08 16.04 -19.40
N LYS A 231 14.24 15.76 -18.77
CA LYS A 231 15.48 15.35 -19.44
C LYS A 231 15.69 13.83 -19.48
N ILE A 232 14.86 13.06 -18.78
CA ILE A 232 14.97 11.60 -18.70
C ILE A 232 13.90 10.98 -19.60
N PRO A 233 14.26 10.13 -20.57
CA PRO A 233 13.30 9.42 -21.40
C PRO A 233 12.35 8.60 -20.53
N LEU A 234 11.03 8.57 -20.87
CA LEU A 234 10.01 7.77 -20.17
C LEU A 234 10.28 6.25 -20.21
N ASN A 235 11.15 5.79 -21.12
CA ASN A 235 11.65 4.42 -21.18
C ASN A 235 13.18 4.48 -21.27
N PRO A 236 13.90 4.55 -20.15
CA PRO A 236 15.33 4.29 -20.22
C PRO A 236 15.55 2.87 -20.75
N PRO A 237 16.56 2.64 -21.60
CA PRO A 237 16.85 1.30 -22.08
C PRO A 237 17.05 0.39 -20.88
N LEU A 238 16.35 -0.75 -20.87
CA LEU A 238 16.53 -1.77 -19.83
C LEU A 238 18.04 -2.10 -19.79
N VAL A 239 18.66 -1.83 -18.66
CA VAL A 239 20.02 -2.33 -18.38
C VAL A 239 19.85 -3.85 -18.34
N LYS A 240 20.34 -4.54 -19.39
CA LYS A 240 20.43 -5.99 -19.37
C LYS A 240 21.44 -6.33 -18.27
N VAL A 241 20.94 -6.74 -17.11
CA VAL A 241 21.77 -7.43 -16.14
C VAL A 241 22.05 -8.78 -16.77
N GLU A 242 23.25 -9.00 -17.28
CA GLU A 242 23.72 -10.33 -17.59
C GLU A 242 23.76 -11.08 -16.26
N VAL A 243 22.78 -11.94 -16.05
CA VAL A 243 22.81 -12.91 -14.96
C VAL A 243 23.86 -13.92 -15.40
N GLU A 244 25.07 -13.84 -14.81
CA GLU A 244 26.04 -14.94 -14.90
C GLU A 244 25.30 -16.21 -14.50
N SER A 245 25.35 -17.21 -15.38
CA SER A 245 24.71 -18.49 -15.12
C SER A 245 25.27 -19.04 -13.80
N ILE A 246 24.40 -19.23 -12.83
CA ILE A 246 24.72 -20.00 -11.63
C ILE A 246 25.03 -21.40 -12.17
N GLU A 247 26.31 -21.83 -12.10
CA GLU A 247 26.67 -23.21 -12.36
C GLU A 247 25.81 -24.08 -11.46
N GLU A 248 25.09 -25.02 -12.05
CA GLU A 248 24.34 -26.02 -11.29
C GLU A 248 25.36 -26.78 -10.45
N VAL A 249 25.29 -26.59 -9.12
CA VAL A 249 26.03 -27.43 -8.17
C VAL A 249 25.39 -28.81 -8.27
N GLU A 250 26.12 -29.76 -8.85
CA GLU A 250 25.67 -31.15 -8.90
C GLU A 250 25.40 -31.66 -7.47
N ALA A 251 24.26 -32.34 -7.32
CA ALA A 251 23.72 -32.77 -6.00
C ALA A 251 24.55 -33.83 -5.28
N ASP A 252 25.75 -34.16 -5.77
CA ASP A 252 26.58 -35.25 -5.25
C ASP A 252 27.53 -34.86 -4.10
N ASP A 253 27.59 -33.57 -3.72
CA ASP A 253 28.53 -33.10 -2.67
C ASP A 253 27.86 -32.85 -1.30
N VAL A 254 26.73 -33.47 -1.00
CA VAL A 254 26.16 -33.43 0.35
C VAL A 254 26.71 -34.59 1.18
N PRO A 255 27.55 -34.34 2.19
CA PRO A 255 28.04 -35.42 3.06
C PRO A 255 26.87 -36.06 3.81
N PRO A 256 26.90 -37.40 4.03
CA PRO A 256 25.81 -38.09 4.71
C PRO A 256 25.65 -37.59 6.15
N GLN A 257 24.40 -37.27 6.50
CA GLN A 257 24.05 -36.94 7.89
C GLN A 257 24.36 -38.16 8.77
N SER A 258 25.23 -38.01 9.77
CA SER A 258 25.48 -39.01 10.78
C SER A 258 24.22 -39.16 11.64
N ASP A 259 23.62 -40.36 11.60
CA ASP A 259 22.62 -40.80 12.58
C ASP A 259 23.29 -40.76 13.98
N GLN A 260 22.86 -39.84 14.83
CA GLN A 260 23.05 -39.95 16.26
C GLN A 260 21.77 -40.52 16.85
N GLU A 261 21.81 -41.84 17.06
CA GLU A 261 21.02 -42.50 18.09
C GLU A 261 21.57 -42.05 19.45
N ASP A 262 20.68 -41.42 20.30
CA ASP A 262 20.44 -41.76 21.71
C ASP A 262 19.31 -40.89 22.26
#